data_aa269d7df8622443d572496312b3fecf
#
_entry.id   aa269d7df8622443d572496312b3fecf
#
_cell.length_a   1.000
_cell.length_b   1.000
_cell.length_c   1.000
_cell.angle_alpha   90.00
_cell.angle_beta   90.00
_cell.angle_gamma   90.00
#
_symmetry.space_group_name_H-M   'P 1'
#
loop_
_entity.id
_entity.type
_entity.pdbx_description
1 polymer ?
#
loop_
_entity_poly.entity_id
_entity_poly.type
_entity_poly.pdbx_seq_one_letter_code
_entity_poly.pdbx_strand_id
1 'polypeptide(L)'
;LGDVYKRQENIDLVVDMTQQEKNSWKAEARFLKANFHFILLNYYGPIPIIDTNLPISASDEAVRVERQTVDYCINYIVSTIDESIADLPERVLGSNDIGRVDQVIAKSIKSRVLLYAASPLFNGNSSFYSGFINEQGEHFFNQTEDNSKWELAAQAADDAIQAAIGQGVSMYYYNGDVPLYDEQNWQYEFIRDQYDNRFAITDPWNSELIWGSSNPVTGGNWWQLQASSLMKDPSSSSVEAAWQWVAPTLRMAELYYTKNGLPISEDLSFDYSDRYSVQNIAFNQRFYAQYG
;
A
#
# COMPACT_ATOMS: atom_id res chain seq x y z
N LEU A 1 -13.96 -12.52 3.37
CA LEU A 1 -14.53 -12.25 4.71
C LEU A 1 -15.12 -13.53 5.35
N GLY A 2 -15.89 -14.37 4.63
CA GLY A 2 -16.53 -15.55 5.21
C GLY A 2 -15.58 -16.49 5.95
N ASP A 3 -14.39 -16.78 5.44
CA ASP A 3 -13.40 -17.62 6.09
C ASP A 3 -12.81 -16.99 7.36
N VAL A 4 -12.71 -15.67 7.40
CA VAL A 4 -12.25 -14.94 8.58
C VAL A 4 -13.24 -15.11 9.75
N TYR A 5 -14.54 -14.96 9.48
CA TYR A 5 -15.57 -15.18 10.50
C TYR A 5 -15.61 -16.61 11.02
N LYS A 6 -15.56 -17.60 10.11
CA LYS A 6 -15.53 -19.00 10.51
C LYS A 6 -14.36 -19.35 11.41
N ARG A 7 -13.19 -18.78 11.16
CA ARG A 7 -12.02 -18.97 12.01
C ARG A 7 -12.23 -18.36 13.40
N GLN A 8 -12.76 -17.14 13.48
CA GLN A 8 -13.03 -16.48 14.75
C GLN A 8 -14.03 -17.25 15.62
N GLU A 9 -15.08 -17.80 15.01
CA GLU A 9 -16.14 -18.54 15.70
C GLU A 9 -15.71 -19.93 16.18
N ASN A 10 -14.85 -20.61 15.42
CA ASN A 10 -14.55 -22.03 15.66
C ASN A 10 -13.18 -22.29 16.31
N ILE A 11 -12.31 -21.30 16.43
CA ILE A 11 -10.95 -21.52 16.94
C ILE A 11 -10.95 -22.00 18.41
N ASP A 12 -11.94 -21.63 19.20
CA ASP A 12 -12.06 -22.07 20.59
C ASP A 12 -12.33 -23.55 20.71
N LEU A 13 -12.86 -24.18 19.67
CA LEU A 13 -13.11 -25.63 19.60
C LEU A 13 -11.85 -26.43 19.33
N VAL A 14 -10.75 -25.80 18.95
CA VAL A 14 -9.46 -26.47 18.67
C VAL A 14 -8.83 -26.89 20.00
N VAL A 15 -8.57 -28.19 20.17
CA VAL A 15 -8.13 -28.77 21.47
C VAL A 15 -6.62 -28.79 21.66
N ASP A 16 -5.85 -28.71 20.58
CA ASP A 16 -4.38 -28.82 20.54
C ASP A 16 -3.66 -27.51 20.44
N MET A 17 -4.36 -26.39 20.64
CA MET A 17 -3.81 -25.03 20.66
C MET A 17 -3.84 -24.44 22.07
N THR A 18 -2.80 -23.72 22.44
CA THR A 18 -2.76 -22.90 23.65
C THR A 18 -3.72 -21.71 23.53
N GLN A 19 -4.13 -21.14 24.66
CA GLN A 19 -4.99 -19.96 24.66
C GLN A 19 -4.30 -18.76 24.00
N GLN A 20 -2.99 -18.62 24.17
CA GLN A 20 -2.21 -17.54 23.53
C GLN A 20 -2.21 -17.69 22.01
N GLU A 21 -2.01 -18.89 21.46
CA GLU A 21 -2.10 -19.14 20.02
C GLU A 21 -3.50 -18.83 19.49
N LYS A 22 -4.55 -19.29 20.19
CA LYS A 22 -5.94 -18.97 19.81
C LYS A 22 -6.19 -17.46 19.74
N ASN A 23 -5.72 -16.72 20.75
CA ASN A 23 -5.86 -15.27 20.80
C ASN A 23 -5.13 -14.59 19.63
N SER A 24 -3.89 -15.01 19.36
CA SER A 24 -3.10 -14.47 18.25
C SER A 24 -3.77 -14.76 16.90
N TRP A 25 -4.30 -15.95 16.68
CA TRP A 25 -5.01 -16.27 15.43
C TRP A 25 -6.32 -15.52 15.27
N LYS A 26 -7.05 -15.28 16.38
CA LYS A 26 -8.23 -14.41 16.38
C LYS A 26 -7.85 -12.97 16.03
N ALA A 27 -6.75 -12.48 16.56
CA ALA A 27 -6.24 -11.14 16.28
C ALA A 27 -5.84 -10.97 14.80
N GLU A 28 -5.14 -11.93 14.23
CA GLU A 28 -4.84 -11.95 12.80
C GLU A 28 -6.10 -11.93 11.93
N ALA A 29 -7.08 -12.78 12.27
CA ALA A 29 -8.35 -12.81 11.56
C ALA A 29 -9.09 -11.47 11.68
N ARG A 30 -9.08 -10.85 12.87
CA ARG A 30 -9.69 -9.53 13.12
C ARG A 30 -9.00 -8.44 12.29
N PHE A 31 -7.67 -8.43 12.27
CA PHE A 31 -6.91 -7.52 11.42
C PHE A 31 -7.23 -7.71 9.93
N LEU A 32 -7.25 -8.95 9.44
CA LEU A 32 -7.58 -9.23 8.04
C LEU A 32 -8.99 -8.78 7.69
N LYS A 33 -9.96 -8.94 8.61
CA LYS A 33 -11.32 -8.40 8.44
C LYS A 33 -11.28 -6.88 8.21
N ALA A 34 -10.58 -6.15 9.05
CA ALA A 34 -10.41 -4.70 8.92
C ALA A 34 -9.72 -4.33 7.59
N ASN A 35 -8.63 -5.00 7.26
CA ASN A 35 -7.87 -4.75 6.03
C ASN A 35 -8.72 -5.02 4.77
N PHE A 36 -9.54 -6.06 4.74
CA PHE A 36 -10.44 -6.32 3.62
C PHE A 36 -11.54 -5.26 3.49
N HIS A 37 -12.07 -4.75 4.60
CA HIS A 37 -13.00 -3.61 4.55
C HIS A 37 -12.29 -2.34 4.02
N PHE A 38 -11.03 -2.11 4.40
CA PHE A 38 -10.25 -1.01 3.85
C PHE A 38 -10.01 -1.15 2.34
N ILE A 39 -9.69 -2.34 1.85
CA ILE A 39 -9.55 -2.62 0.42
C ILE A 39 -10.89 -2.34 -0.31
N LEU A 40 -12.00 -2.82 0.23
CA LEU A 40 -13.32 -2.56 -0.35
C LEU A 40 -13.66 -1.07 -0.36
N LEU A 41 -13.36 -0.35 0.72
CA LEU A 41 -13.54 1.10 0.80
C LEU A 41 -12.75 1.84 -0.28
N ASN A 42 -11.50 1.42 -0.56
CA ASN A 42 -10.67 2.01 -1.60
C ASN A 42 -11.23 1.80 -3.01
N TYR A 43 -11.84 0.64 -3.28
CA TYR A 43 -12.38 0.34 -4.61
C TYR A 43 -13.79 0.87 -4.84
N TYR A 44 -14.62 0.92 -3.80
CA TYR A 44 -16.06 1.17 -3.94
C TYR A 44 -16.54 2.43 -3.21
N GLY A 45 -15.66 3.11 -2.46
CA GLY A 45 -16.06 4.22 -1.57
C GLY A 45 -16.89 3.71 -0.39
N PRO A 46 -17.99 4.36 -0.05
CA PRO A 46 -18.89 3.92 1.02
C PRO A 46 -19.35 2.47 0.81
N ILE A 47 -19.19 1.64 1.83
CA ILE A 47 -19.51 0.21 1.80
C ILE A 47 -20.46 -0.19 2.93
N PRO A 48 -21.19 -1.29 2.77
CA PRO A 48 -21.83 -1.95 3.90
C PRO A 48 -20.74 -2.52 4.83
N ILE A 49 -20.96 -2.37 6.13
CA ILE A 49 -20.12 -3.04 7.14
C ILE A 49 -20.79 -4.35 7.51
N ILE A 50 -20.09 -5.46 7.22
CA ILE A 50 -20.54 -6.80 7.58
C ILE A 50 -19.71 -7.23 8.77
N ASP A 51 -20.29 -7.27 9.95
CA ASP A 51 -19.59 -7.60 11.19
C ASP A 51 -19.79 -9.05 11.62
N THR A 52 -20.85 -9.68 11.19
CA THR A 52 -21.19 -11.07 11.52
C THR A 52 -21.41 -11.91 10.28
N ASN A 53 -21.15 -13.22 10.41
CA ASN A 53 -21.47 -14.17 9.37
C ASN A 53 -22.96 -14.47 9.36
N LEU A 54 -23.65 -14.08 8.32
CA LEU A 54 -25.07 -14.36 8.18
C LEU A 54 -25.30 -15.84 7.84
N PRO A 55 -26.28 -16.51 8.46
CA PRO A 55 -26.63 -17.89 8.11
C PRO A 55 -27.19 -17.94 6.68
N ILE A 56 -27.03 -19.11 6.02
CA ILE A 56 -27.58 -19.34 4.66
C ILE A 56 -29.11 -19.13 4.62
N SER A 57 -29.79 -19.34 5.76
CA SER A 57 -31.24 -19.14 5.92
C SER A 57 -31.64 -17.69 6.28
N ALA A 58 -30.70 -16.74 6.24
CA ALA A 58 -31.01 -15.34 6.52
C ALA A 58 -32.08 -14.81 5.55
N SER A 59 -32.98 -13.95 6.05
CA SER A 59 -34.01 -13.32 5.21
C SER A 59 -33.37 -12.34 4.20
N ASP A 60 -34.11 -12.05 3.13
CA ASP A 60 -33.69 -11.07 2.12
C ASP A 60 -33.43 -9.68 2.73
N GLU A 61 -34.16 -9.31 3.79
CA GLU A 61 -33.93 -8.05 4.52
C GLU A 61 -32.63 -8.06 5.30
N ALA A 62 -32.30 -9.19 5.94
CA ALA A 62 -31.05 -9.31 6.71
C ALA A 62 -29.79 -9.25 5.82
N VAL A 63 -29.87 -9.69 4.56
CA VAL A 63 -28.73 -9.65 3.62
C VAL A 63 -28.61 -8.32 2.89
N ARG A 64 -29.63 -7.46 2.90
CA ARG A 64 -29.62 -6.12 2.29
C ARG A 64 -29.06 -5.09 3.26
N VAL A 65 -27.76 -5.18 3.53
CA VAL A 65 -27.08 -4.23 4.41
C VAL A 65 -26.81 -2.93 3.65
N GLU A 66 -27.26 -1.81 4.21
CA GLU A 66 -27.02 -0.48 3.63
C GLU A 66 -25.56 -0.07 3.72
N ARG A 67 -25.14 0.79 2.77
CA ARG A 67 -23.83 1.43 2.83
C ARG A 67 -23.76 2.37 4.02
N GLN A 68 -22.64 2.39 4.69
CA GLN A 68 -22.34 3.32 5.77
C GLN A 68 -21.56 4.53 5.25
N THR A 69 -21.57 5.63 6.00
CA THR A 69 -20.72 6.79 5.68
C THR A 69 -19.24 6.41 5.69
N VAL A 70 -18.42 7.14 4.93
CA VAL A 70 -16.96 6.90 4.90
C VAL A 70 -16.37 7.01 6.30
N ASP A 71 -16.77 8.01 7.08
CA ASP A 71 -16.26 8.19 8.44
C ASP A 71 -16.64 7.01 9.36
N TYR A 72 -17.85 6.48 9.21
CA TYR A 72 -18.23 5.26 9.92
C TYR A 72 -17.38 4.06 9.52
N CYS A 73 -17.17 3.87 8.21
CA CYS A 73 -16.31 2.78 7.70
C CYS A 73 -14.88 2.89 8.22
N ILE A 74 -14.29 4.09 8.18
CA ILE A 74 -12.94 4.35 8.69
C ILE A 74 -12.86 4.05 10.19
N ASN A 75 -13.80 4.55 10.98
CA ASN A 75 -13.83 4.33 12.43
C ASN A 75 -13.95 2.84 12.77
N TYR A 76 -14.81 2.11 12.05
CA TYR A 76 -14.92 0.66 12.20
C TYR A 76 -13.61 -0.07 11.88
N ILE A 77 -12.96 0.29 10.77
CA ILE A 77 -11.69 -0.32 10.35
C ILE A 77 -10.61 -0.04 11.40
N VAL A 78 -10.46 1.21 11.84
CA VAL A 78 -9.45 1.61 12.82
C VAL A 78 -9.68 0.93 14.17
N SER A 79 -10.91 0.93 14.70
CA SER A 79 -11.22 0.27 15.96
C SER A 79 -10.97 -1.24 15.89
N THR A 80 -11.30 -1.87 14.77
CA THR A 80 -11.06 -3.31 14.56
C THR A 80 -9.56 -3.64 14.48
N ILE A 81 -8.74 -2.75 13.88
CA ILE A 81 -7.26 -2.88 13.94
C ILE A 81 -6.77 -2.73 15.38
N ASP A 82 -7.22 -1.71 16.11
CA ASP A 82 -6.78 -1.46 17.49
C ASP A 82 -7.10 -2.63 18.41
N GLU A 83 -8.29 -3.21 18.29
CA GLU A 83 -8.65 -4.44 19.00
C GLU A 83 -7.76 -5.65 18.66
N SER A 84 -7.19 -5.69 17.46
CA SER A 84 -6.29 -6.78 17.06
C SER A 84 -4.90 -6.65 17.67
N ILE A 85 -4.39 -5.42 17.82
CA ILE A 85 -3.00 -5.14 18.22
C ILE A 85 -2.66 -5.79 19.58
N ALA A 86 -3.61 -5.81 20.51
CA ALA A 86 -3.36 -6.32 21.86
C ALA A 86 -2.93 -7.81 21.92
N ASP A 87 -3.44 -8.62 21.00
CA ASP A 87 -3.20 -10.07 20.96
C ASP A 87 -2.22 -10.48 19.81
N LEU A 88 -1.78 -9.54 18.98
CA LEU A 88 -0.77 -9.77 17.95
C LEU A 88 0.64 -9.81 18.56
N PRO A 89 1.55 -10.65 18.03
CA PRO A 89 2.96 -10.59 18.40
C PRO A 89 3.58 -9.25 18.03
N GLU A 90 4.55 -8.78 18.79
CA GLU A 90 5.26 -7.53 18.47
C GLU A 90 5.92 -7.58 17.09
N ARG A 91 6.59 -8.70 16.77
CA ARG A 91 7.18 -8.98 15.47
C ARG A 91 7.19 -10.49 15.19
N VAL A 92 6.93 -10.87 13.96
CA VAL A 92 7.09 -12.25 13.47
C VAL A 92 8.39 -12.34 12.69
N LEU A 93 9.37 -13.08 13.26
CA LEU A 93 10.70 -13.28 12.66
C LEU A 93 10.97 -14.73 12.26
N GLY A 94 10.10 -15.66 12.63
CA GLY A 94 10.25 -17.09 12.33
C GLY A 94 10.14 -17.38 10.84
N SER A 95 11.09 -18.10 10.26
CA SER A 95 11.12 -18.41 8.82
C SER A 95 9.87 -19.12 8.31
N ASN A 96 9.20 -19.89 9.17
CA ASN A 96 7.97 -20.61 8.81
C ASN A 96 6.71 -19.74 8.88
N ASP A 97 6.77 -18.61 9.63
CA ASP A 97 5.64 -17.72 9.88
C ASP A 97 5.83 -16.35 9.23
N ILE A 98 6.90 -16.16 8.49
CA ILE A 98 7.21 -14.90 7.83
C ILE A 98 6.08 -14.48 6.90
N GLY A 99 5.65 -13.22 7.00
CA GLY A 99 4.51 -12.69 6.26
C GLY A 99 3.18 -12.77 7.02
N ARG A 100 3.13 -13.44 8.19
CA ARG A 100 1.98 -13.35 9.11
C ARG A 100 1.93 -11.98 9.77
N VAL A 101 0.74 -11.60 10.19
CA VAL A 101 0.49 -10.26 10.76
C VAL A 101 1.09 -10.12 12.15
N ASP A 102 1.73 -8.98 12.39
CA ASP A 102 2.26 -8.54 13.67
C ASP A 102 1.83 -7.10 13.99
N GLN A 103 2.22 -6.59 15.17
CA GLN A 103 1.85 -5.24 15.60
C GLN A 103 2.42 -4.15 14.71
N VAL A 104 3.64 -4.33 14.16
CA VAL A 104 4.26 -3.35 13.26
C VAL A 104 3.42 -3.21 11.98
N ILE A 105 3.01 -4.36 11.40
CA ILE A 105 2.15 -4.39 10.22
C ILE A 105 0.80 -3.72 10.52
N ALA A 106 0.16 -4.08 11.65
CA ALA A 106 -1.14 -3.55 12.02
C ALA A 106 -1.11 -2.03 12.20
N LYS A 107 -0.12 -1.49 12.91
CA LYS A 107 0.08 -0.04 13.08
C LYS A 107 0.36 0.67 11.76
N SER A 108 1.15 0.06 10.88
CA SER A 108 1.46 0.63 9.56
C SER A 108 0.22 0.71 8.65
N ILE A 109 -0.64 -0.31 8.69
CA ILE A 109 -1.90 -0.28 7.94
C ILE A 109 -2.87 0.74 8.56
N LYS A 110 -2.96 0.83 9.90
CA LYS A 110 -3.76 1.86 10.59
C LYS A 110 -3.35 3.27 10.16
N SER A 111 -2.04 3.56 10.13
CA SER A 111 -1.51 4.84 9.64
C SER A 111 -1.98 5.14 8.21
N ARG A 112 -1.90 4.16 7.31
CA ARG A 112 -2.38 4.31 5.94
C ARG A 112 -3.88 4.59 5.87
N VAL A 113 -4.70 3.90 6.66
CA VAL A 113 -6.16 4.11 6.73
C VAL A 113 -6.49 5.55 7.15
N LEU A 114 -5.83 6.05 8.19
CA LEU A 114 -6.04 7.40 8.71
C LEU A 114 -5.53 8.47 7.74
N LEU A 115 -4.40 8.24 7.07
CA LEU A 115 -3.91 9.15 6.02
C LEU A 115 -4.90 9.23 4.85
N TYR A 116 -5.51 8.11 4.49
CA TYR A 116 -6.53 8.06 3.45
C TYR A 116 -7.77 8.88 3.85
N ALA A 117 -8.21 8.73 5.11
CA ALA A 117 -9.34 9.47 5.68
C ALA A 117 -9.10 10.98 5.74
N ALA A 118 -7.84 11.41 5.97
CA ALA A 118 -7.45 12.82 6.01
C ALA A 118 -7.29 13.45 4.62
N SER A 119 -7.10 12.61 3.57
CA SER A 119 -6.80 13.12 2.22
C SER A 119 -7.93 13.96 1.64
N PRO A 120 -7.61 14.96 0.78
CA PRO A 120 -8.63 15.87 0.21
C PRO A 120 -9.72 15.17 -0.59
N LEU A 121 -9.51 13.94 -1.05
CA LEU A 121 -10.53 13.16 -1.72
C LEU A 121 -11.66 12.74 -0.77
N PHE A 122 -11.33 12.41 0.48
CA PHE A 122 -12.26 11.88 1.47
C PHE A 122 -12.69 12.90 2.53
N ASN A 123 -11.92 13.97 2.71
CA ASN A 123 -12.11 14.93 3.78
C ASN A 123 -12.58 16.29 3.23
N GLY A 124 -13.85 16.57 3.32
CA GLY A 124 -14.44 17.85 2.93
C GLY A 124 -14.62 18.07 1.43
N ASN A 125 -14.64 17.02 0.62
CA ASN A 125 -14.76 17.13 -0.84
C ASN A 125 -16.20 17.34 -1.30
N SER A 126 -16.77 18.52 -1.03
CA SER A 126 -18.12 18.87 -1.46
C SER A 126 -18.24 19.04 -2.99
N SER A 127 -17.16 19.34 -3.70
CA SER A 127 -17.21 19.53 -5.16
C SER A 127 -17.53 18.23 -5.90
N PHE A 128 -17.08 17.08 -5.39
CA PHE A 128 -17.35 15.77 -5.99
C PHE A 128 -18.53 15.04 -5.36
N TYR A 129 -18.78 15.22 -4.05
CA TYR A 129 -19.64 14.34 -3.29
C TYR A 129 -20.86 15.02 -2.65
N SER A 130 -21.13 16.30 -2.97
CA SER A 130 -22.31 17.00 -2.42
C SER A 130 -23.66 16.36 -2.77
N GLY A 131 -23.74 15.70 -3.93
CA GLY A 131 -24.94 14.98 -4.35
C GLY A 131 -24.97 13.50 -3.95
N PHE A 132 -23.94 13.00 -3.29
CA PHE A 132 -23.87 11.58 -2.92
C PHE A 132 -24.39 11.36 -1.51
N ILE A 133 -25.70 11.14 -1.43
CA ILE A 133 -26.47 10.99 -0.20
C ILE A 133 -27.16 9.62 -0.15
N ASN A 134 -27.45 9.14 1.07
CA ASN A 134 -28.26 7.95 1.30
C ASN A 134 -29.77 8.28 1.19
N GLU A 135 -30.64 7.28 1.38
CA GLU A 135 -32.09 7.44 1.33
C GLU A 135 -32.64 8.35 2.44
N GLN A 136 -31.90 8.51 3.54
CA GLN A 136 -32.24 9.38 4.66
C GLN A 136 -31.78 10.84 4.44
N GLY A 137 -31.09 11.12 3.31
CA GLY A 137 -30.54 12.45 2.99
C GLY A 137 -29.19 12.75 3.67
N GLU A 138 -28.53 11.77 4.26
CA GLU A 138 -27.22 11.91 4.87
C GLU A 138 -26.13 11.77 3.81
N HIS A 139 -25.11 12.65 3.85
CA HIS A 139 -23.97 12.57 2.95
C HIS A 139 -23.06 11.38 3.31
N PHE A 140 -22.68 10.59 2.32
CA PHE A 140 -21.74 9.50 2.51
C PHE A 140 -20.31 9.99 2.79
N PHE A 141 -19.97 11.19 2.35
CA PHE A 141 -18.67 11.83 2.58
C PHE A 141 -18.84 13.10 3.39
N ASN A 142 -17.91 13.37 4.28
CA ASN A 142 -17.85 14.61 5.00
C ASN A 142 -17.77 15.80 4.02
N GLN A 143 -18.63 16.81 4.18
CA GLN A 143 -18.73 17.97 3.30
C GLN A 143 -17.85 19.15 3.75
N THR A 144 -17.33 19.10 4.96
CA THR A 144 -16.46 20.12 5.55
C THR A 144 -15.13 19.48 5.91
N GLU A 145 -14.02 20.14 5.56
CA GLU A 145 -12.69 19.68 5.92
C GLU A 145 -12.52 19.63 7.45
N ASP A 146 -12.01 18.52 7.94
CA ASP A 146 -11.69 18.29 9.34
C ASP A 146 -10.17 18.08 9.51
N ASN A 147 -9.48 19.12 9.98
CA ASN A 147 -8.04 19.09 10.15
C ASN A 147 -7.58 18.11 11.26
N SER A 148 -8.46 17.73 12.19
CA SER A 148 -8.10 16.75 13.22
C SER A 148 -7.77 15.37 12.64
N LYS A 149 -8.27 15.05 11.45
CA LYS A 149 -7.91 13.81 10.73
C LYS A 149 -6.43 13.75 10.35
N TRP A 150 -5.83 14.91 10.01
CA TRP A 150 -4.38 14.99 9.75
C TRP A 150 -3.55 14.77 11.02
N GLU A 151 -4.01 15.27 12.15
CA GLU A 151 -3.35 15.06 13.45
C GLU A 151 -3.38 13.58 13.82
N LEU A 152 -4.54 12.92 13.66
CA LEU A 152 -4.67 11.48 13.89
C LEU A 152 -3.79 10.65 12.95
N ALA A 153 -3.71 11.03 11.67
CA ALA A 153 -2.86 10.37 10.70
C ALA A 153 -1.36 10.53 11.05
N ALA A 154 -0.94 11.72 11.45
CA ALA A 154 0.43 12.00 11.85
C ALA A 154 0.82 11.20 13.11
N GLN A 155 -0.04 11.17 14.13
CA GLN A 155 0.20 10.38 15.34
C GLN A 155 0.31 8.88 15.03
N ALA A 156 -0.60 8.34 14.21
CA ALA A 156 -0.56 6.93 13.83
C ALA A 156 0.69 6.59 12.98
N ALA A 157 1.19 7.53 12.19
CA ALA A 157 2.43 7.36 11.45
C ALA A 157 3.64 7.31 12.39
N ASP A 158 3.71 8.21 13.37
CA ASP A 158 4.76 8.18 14.39
C ASP A 158 4.72 6.88 15.21
N ASP A 159 3.55 6.47 15.68
CA ASP A 159 3.36 5.20 16.40
C ASP A 159 3.83 3.97 15.60
N ALA A 160 3.59 3.97 14.27
CA ALA A 160 4.04 2.91 13.38
C ALA A 160 5.57 2.95 13.18
N ILE A 161 6.15 4.12 13.02
CA ILE A 161 7.61 4.32 12.88
C ILE A 161 8.33 3.87 14.16
N GLN A 162 7.87 4.31 15.33
CA GLN A 162 8.47 3.92 16.61
C GLN A 162 8.38 2.41 16.82
N ALA A 163 7.24 1.80 16.51
CA ALA A 163 7.10 0.35 16.59
C ALA A 163 8.04 -0.39 15.61
N ALA A 164 8.16 0.09 14.39
CA ALA A 164 9.03 -0.50 13.38
C ALA A 164 10.50 -0.43 13.78
N ILE A 165 10.97 0.76 14.19
CA ILE A 165 12.37 0.97 14.65
C ILE A 165 12.64 0.12 15.89
N GLY A 166 11.71 0.07 16.84
CA GLY A 166 11.83 -0.74 18.06
C GLY A 166 11.99 -2.25 17.78
N GLN A 167 11.50 -2.71 16.64
CA GLN A 167 11.60 -4.09 16.17
C GLN A 167 12.70 -4.32 15.09
N GLY A 168 13.62 -3.37 14.94
CA GLY A 168 14.79 -3.49 14.07
C GLY A 168 14.53 -3.22 12.59
N VAL A 169 13.38 -2.68 12.21
CA VAL A 169 13.14 -2.20 10.85
C VAL A 169 13.99 -0.95 10.62
N SER A 170 14.69 -0.89 9.52
CA SER A 170 15.59 0.23 9.19
C SER A 170 15.63 0.42 7.67
N MET A 171 16.09 1.59 7.25
CA MET A 171 16.36 1.83 5.83
C MET A 171 17.28 0.74 5.28
N TYR A 172 16.99 0.28 4.08
CA TYR A 172 17.81 -0.70 3.39
C TYR A 172 18.97 -0.02 2.67
N TYR A 173 20.15 -0.59 2.80
CA TYR A 173 21.33 -0.20 2.04
C TYR A 173 21.94 -1.43 1.39
N TYR A 174 22.18 -1.35 0.08
CA TYR A 174 22.81 -2.43 -0.65
C TYR A 174 24.26 -2.61 -0.21
N ASN A 175 24.61 -3.82 0.19
CA ASN A 175 25.93 -4.16 0.72
C ASN A 175 26.76 -5.02 -0.23
N GLY A 176 26.31 -5.27 -1.45
CA GLY A 176 27.04 -6.01 -2.45
C GLY A 176 27.99 -5.14 -3.26
N ASP A 177 28.80 -5.79 -4.10
CA ASP A 177 29.73 -5.10 -4.97
C ASP A 177 28.97 -4.28 -6.03
N VAL A 178 29.35 -3.01 -6.15
CA VAL A 178 28.91 -2.13 -7.23
C VAL A 178 29.98 -2.17 -8.33
N PRO A 179 29.75 -2.91 -9.43
CA PRO A 179 30.79 -3.11 -10.41
C PRO A 179 31.15 -1.81 -11.14
N LEU A 180 32.47 -1.62 -11.40
CA LEU A 180 33.02 -0.66 -12.34
C LEU A 180 33.20 0.79 -11.88
N TYR A 181 33.08 1.15 -10.61
CA TYR A 181 33.21 2.53 -10.17
C TYR A 181 34.16 2.69 -8.98
N ASP A 182 34.99 3.73 -9.03
CA ASP A 182 35.82 4.15 -7.93
C ASP A 182 34.99 4.80 -6.84
N GLU A 183 35.10 4.31 -5.60
CA GLU A 183 34.35 4.82 -4.43
C GLU A 183 34.53 6.34 -4.19
N GLN A 184 35.59 6.93 -4.76
CA GLN A 184 35.88 8.36 -4.67
C GLN A 184 35.19 9.21 -5.76
N ASN A 185 34.41 8.59 -6.66
CA ASN A 185 33.76 9.26 -7.76
C ASN A 185 32.26 9.50 -7.41
N TRP A 186 31.76 10.72 -7.66
CA TRP A 186 30.32 11.04 -7.50
C TRP A 186 29.41 10.07 -8.27
N GLN A 187 29.86 9.46 -9.33
CA GLN A 187 29.12 8.43 -10.06
C GLN A 187 28.94 7.15 -9.24
N TYR A 188 29.87 6.84 -8.34
CA TYR A 188 29.74 5.69 -7.44
C TYR A 188 28.58 5.88 -6.45
N GLU A 189 28.49 7.04 -5.80
CA GLU A 189 27.40 7.33 -4.87
C GLU A 189 26.04 7.28 -5.57
N PHE A 190 25.93 7.90 -6.73
CA PHE A 190 24.71 7.89 -7.53
C PHE A 190 24.28 6.47 -7.93
N ILE A 191 25.22 5.62 -8.35
CA ILE A 191 24.91 4.25 -8.72
C ILE A 191 24.57 3.42 -7.49
N ARG A 192 25.25 3.64 -6.38
CA ARG A 192 24.91 3.00 -5.12
C ARG A 192 23.48 3.33 -4.69
N ASP A 193 23.07 4.59 -4.75
CA ASP A 193 21.69 5.01 -4.46
C ASP A 193 20.66 4.34 -5.39
N GLN A 194 21.02 4.13 -6.65
CA GLN A 194 20.17 3.35 -7.57
C GLN A 194 20.07 1.88 -7.15
N TYR A 195 21.17 1.28 -6.68
CA TYR A 195 21.16 -0.08 -6.16
C TYR A 195 20.37 -0.19 -4.87
N ASP A 196 20.51 0.76 -3.94
CA ASP A 196 19.72 0.83 -2.72
C ASP A 196 18.23 0.86 -3.05
N ASN A 197 17.80 1.77 -3.92
CA ASN A 197 16.40 1.86 -4.35
C ASN A 197 15.89 0.60 -5.07
N ARG A 198 16.70 0.01 -5.93
CA ARG A 198 16.32 -1.18 -6.67
C ARG A 198 16.20 -2.39 -5.76
N PHE A 199 17.21 -2.63 -4.94
CA PHE A 199 17.29 -3.83 -4.12
C PHE A 199 16.40 -3.74 -2.87
N ALA A 200 16.07 -2.54 -2.39
CA ALA A 200 15.01 -2.37 -1.39
C ALA A 200 13.66 -2.97 -1.83
N ILE A 201 13.42 -3.03 -3.16
CA ILE A 201 12.18 -3.62 -3.71
C ILE A 201 12.37 -5.10 -4.07
N THR A 202 13.58 -5.48 -4.55
CA THR A 202 13.80 -6.82 -5.13
C THR A 202 14.41 -7.83 -4.16
N ASP A 203 15.13 -7.38 -3.13
CA ASP A 203 15.68 -8.30 -2.12
C ASP A 203 14.57 -8.75 -1.18
N PRO A 204 14.30 -10.05 -1.12
CA PRO A 204 13.22 -10.57 -0.29
C PRO A 204 13.56 -10.38 1.20
N TRP A 205 12.59 -9.94 1.98
CA TRP A 205 12.67 -9.84 3.44
C TRP A 205 13.84 -8.99 3.96
N ASN A 206 14.16 -7.91 3.23
CA ASN A 206 15.19 -6.98 3.62
C ASN A 206 14.81 -6.15 4.87
N SER A 207 15.74 -5.34 5.38
CA SER A 207 15.57 -4.58 6.63
C SER A 207 14.46 -3.51 6.59
N GLU A 208 14.06 -3.06 5.41
CA GLU A 208 13.05 -2.01 5.24
C GLU A 208 11.63 -2.59 5.07
N LEU A 209 11.53 -3.87 4.69
CA LEU A 209 10.24 -4.49 4.42
C LEU A 209 9.45 -4.73 5.71
N ILE A 210 8.31 -4.07 5.82
CA ILE A 210 7.39 -4.24 6.95
C ILE A 210 6.49 -5.45 6.71
N TRP A 211 5.87 -5.55 5.53
CA TRP A 211 4.95 -6.64 5.20
C TRP A 211 5.07 -7.05 3.73
N GLY A 212 5.29 -8.32 3.50
CA GLY A 212 5.39 -8.92 2.18
C GLY A 212 4.58 -10.21 2.05
N SER A 213 4.34 -10.63 0.82
CA SER A 213 3.75 -11.93 0.55
C SER A 213 4.84 -13.00 0.54
N SER A 214 4.66 -14.05 1.35
CA SER A 214 5.54 -15.22 1.35
C SER A 214 5.22 -16.22 0.22
N ASN A 215 4.11 -16.02 -0.49
CA ASN A 215 3.74 -16.89 -1.59
C ASN A 215 4.60 -16.57 -2.82
N PRO A 216 5.35 -17.55 -3.36
CA PRO A 216 6.03 -17.34 -4.63
C PRO A 216 4.99 -17.08 -5.72
N VAL A 217 5.23 -16.07 -6.54
CA VAL A 217 4.41 -15.81 -7.73
C VAL A 217 4.72 -16.91 -8.76
N THR A 218 4.20 -18.10 -8.53
CA THR A 218 4.42 -19.29 -9.39
C THR A 218 3.33 -19.47 -10.44
N GLY A 219 2.39 -18.56 -10.53
CA GLY A 219 1.35 -18.60 -11.56
C GLY A 219 1.85 -18.04 -12.89
N GLY A 220 1.40 -18.60 -14.03
CA GLY A 220 1.83 -18.28 -15.38
C GLY A 220 1.65 -16.84 -15.87
N ASN A 221 1.32 -15.91 -14.99
CA ASN A 221 1.04 -14.50 -15.34
C ASN A 221 2.10 -13.50 -14.85
N TRP A 222 3.13 -13.92 -14.12
CA TRP A 222 4.17 -13.02 -13.63
C TRP A 222 4.98 -12.37 -14.75
N TRP A 223 5.29 -13.12 -15.79
CA TRP A 223 5.98 -12.63 -16.98
C TRP A 223 5.12 -11.62 -17.77
N GLN A 224 3.80 -11.78 -17.73
CA GLN A 224 2.87 -10.84 -18.38
C GLN A 224 2.91 -9.47 -17.71
N LEU A 225 3.02 -9.39 -16.39
CA LEU A 225 3.14 -8.12 -15.69
C LEU A 225 4.46 -7.43 -16.03
N GLN A 226 5.57 -8.17 -16.03
CA GLN A 226 6.88 -7.63 -16.45
C GLN A 226 6.85 -7.18 -17.92
N ALA A 227 6.39 -8.03 -18.82
CA ALA A 227 6.30 -7.71 -20.25
C ALA A 227 5.36 -6.52 -20.53
N SER A 228 4.28 -6.39 -19.75
CA SER A 228 3.32 -5.29 -19.91
C SER A 228 3.84 -3.95 -19.40
N SER A 229 4.84 -3.93 -18.51
CA SER A 229 5.43 -2.72 -17.92
C SER A 229 6.76 -2.32 -18.56
N LEU A 230 7.42 -3.23 -19.32
CA LEU A 230 8.67 -2.91 -19.99
C LEU A 230 8.47 -2.02 -21.21
N MET A 231 9.41 -1.09 -21.42
CA MET A 231 9.48 -0.28 -22.63
C MET A 231 9.86 -1.18 -23.82
N LYS A 232 9.21 -0.95 -24.96
CA LYS A 232 9.58 -1.61 -26.19
C LYS A 232 10.98 -1.15 -26.63
N ASP A 233 11.88 -2.11 -26.89
CA ASP A 233 13.14 -1.81 -27.56
C ASP A 233 12.84 -1.42 -29.02
N PRO A 234 13.13 -0.17 -29.44
CA PRO A 234 12.87 0.28 -30.80
C PRO A 234 13.65 -0.53 -31.86
N SER A 235 14.74 -1.16 -31.48
CA SER A 235 15.59 -1.99 -32.37
C SER A 235 15.11 -3.43 -32.48
N SER A 236 14.19 -3.87 -31.63
CA SER A 236 13.66 -5.23 -31.62
C SER A 236 12.46 -5.37 -32.55
N SER A 237 12.52 -6.32 -33.46
CA SER A 237 11.37 -6.76 -34.27
C SER A 237 10.39 -7.67 -33.51
N SER A 238 10.76 -8.13 -32.32
CA SER A 238 9.92 -8.97 -31.46
C SER A 238 8.87 -8.14 -30.76
N VAL A 239 7.61 -8.40 -31.06
CA VAL A 239 6.46 -7.76 -30.41
C VAL A 239 6.20 -8.35 -29.02
N GLU A 240 6.87 -9.46 -28.69
CA GLU A 240 6.55 -10.27 -27.51
C GLU A 240 7.13 -9.73 -26.19
N ALA A 241 8.06 -8.79 -26.25
CA ALA A 241 8.82 -8.39 -25.07
C ALA A 241 8.29 -7.15 -24.32
N ALA A 242 7.36 -6.39 -24.89
CA ALA A 242 6.89 -5.18 -24.20
C ALA A 242 5.50 -4.76 -24.72
N TRP A 243 4.47 -5.15 -23.98
CA TRP A 243 3.09 -4.81 -24.34
C TRP A 243 2.67 -3.41 -23.91
N GLN A 244 3.42 -2.78 -23.01
CA GLN A 244 3.16 -1.42 -22.52
C GLN A 244 1.73 -1.19 -21.98
N TRP A 245 1.12 -2.22 -21.43
CA TRP A 245 -0.25 -2.12 -20.88
C TRP A 245 -0.31 -1.44 -19.53
N VAL A 246 0.81 -1.48 -18.81
CA VAL A 246 0.93 -0.89 -17.47
C VAL A 246 2.00 0.18 -17.53
N ALA A 247 1.58 1.41 -17.36
CA ALA A 247 2.46 2.56 -17.28
C ALA A 247 2.01 3.47 -16.12
N PRO A 248 2.93 4.18 -15.47
CA PRO A 248 2.55 5.22 -14.53
C PRO A 248 1.77 6.31 -15.24
N THR A 249 0.92 7.01 -14.50
CA THR A 249 0.26 8.19 -15.05
C THR A 249 1.30 9.28 -15.29
N LEU A 250 1.03 10.17 -16.26
CA LEU A 250 1.90 11.33 -16.49
C LEU A 250 2.09 12.17 -15.22
N ARG A 251 1.03 12.31 -14.42
CA ARG A 251 1.12 12.99 -13.11
C ARG A 251 2.13 12.34 -12.18
N MET A 252 2.23 11.02 -12.18
CA MET A 252 3.23 10.31 -11.37
C MET A 252 4.65 10.60 -11.86
N ALA A 253 4.86 10.65 -13.18
CA ALA A 253 6.15 11.03 -13.75
C ALA A 253 6.54 12.48 -13.39
N GLU A 254 5.57 13.39 -13.35
CA GLU A 254 5.77 14.80 -12.98
C GLU A 254 6.10 15.03 -11.50
N LEU A 255 5.95 14.05 -10.64
CA LEU A 255 6.36 14.12 -9.23
C LEU A 255 7.87 13.92 -9.02
N TYR A 256 8.58 13.40 -10.01
CA TYR A 256 10.03 13.27 -9.93
C TYR A 256 10.73 14.62 -10.12
N TYR A 257 11.86 14.75 -9.44
CA TYR A 257 12.72 15.94 -9.57
C TYR A 257 13.61 15.84 -10.81
N THR A 258 13.99 17.00 -11.36
CA THR A 258 14.98 17.07 -12.41
C THR A 258 16.38 16.72 -11.87
N LYS A 259 17.35 16.60 -12.77
CA LYS A 259 18.78 16.40 -12.41
C LYS A 259 19.34 17.51 -11.50
N ASN A 260 18.67 18.65 -11.43
CA ASN A 260 19.06 19.79 -10.59
C ASN A 260 18.39 19.73 -9.21
N GLY A 261 17.62 18.67 -8.89
CA GLY A 261 16.89 18.52 -7.64
C GLY A 261 15.68 19.44 -7.52
N LEU A 262 15.16 19.96 -8.62
CA LEU A 262 14.01 20.85 -8.66
C LEU A 262 12.77 20.12 -9.20
N PRO A 263 11.56 20.49 -8.76
CA PRO A 263 10.33 20.08 -9.44
C PRO A 263 10.39 20.42 -10.92
N ILE A 264 9.85 19.57 -11.79
CA ILE A 264 9.87 19.78 -13.25
C ILE A 264 9.30 21.14 -13.66
N SER A 265 8.25 21.60 -12.97
CA SER A 265 7.62 22.90 -13.24
C SER A 265 8.44 24.12 -12.81
N GLU A 266 9.47 23.93 -11.97
CA GLU A 266 10.28 24.99 -11.40
C GLU A 266 11.69 25.06 -12.00
N ASP A 267 12.11 24.03 -12.72
CA ASP A 267 13.43 23.96 -13.36
C ASP A 267 13.44 24.68 -14.70
N LEU A 268 14.02 25.86 -14.73
CA LEU A 268 14.13 26.69 -15.94
C LEU A 268 15.04 26.07 -17.02
N SER A 269 15.84 25.06 -16.68
CA SER A 269 16.66 24.33 -17.65
C SER A 269 15.90 23.24 -18.40
N PHE A 270 14.66 22.96 -17.96
CA PHE A 270 13.76 22.00 -18.58
C PHE A 270 12.58 22.74 -19.22
N ASP A 271 12.43 22.57 -20.52
CA ASP A 271 11.25 23.12 -21.22
C ASP A 271 10.06 22.15 -21.03
N TYR A 272 9.16 22.50 -20.13
CA TYR A 272 7.98 21.70 -19.84
C TYR A 272 7.06 21.56 -21.06
N SER A 273 7.07 22.50 -21.99
CA SER A 273 6.28 22.41 -23.22
C SER A 273 6.79 21.32 -24.17
N ASP A 274 8.08 21.00 -24.07
CA ASP A 274 8.76 20.03 -24.90
C ASP A 274 8.75 18.59 -24.30
N ARG A 275 8.01 18.38 -23.21
CA ARG A 275 7.98 17.11 -22.46
C ARG A 275 7.51 15.89 -23.25
N TYR A 276 6.82 16.12 -24.36
CA TYR A 276 6.36 15.06 -25.26
C TYR A 276 7.27 14.85 -26.47
N SER A 277 8.29 15.64 -26.61
CA SER A 277 9.23 15.52 -27.73
C SER A 277 10.16 14.35 -27.53
N VAL A 278 10.42 13.61 -28.60
CA VAL A 278 11.41 12.55 -28.60
C VAL A 278 12.80 13.16 -28.44
N GLN A 279 13.43 12.89 -27.31
CA GLN A 279 14.78 13.34 -27.01
C GLN A 279 15.80 12.29 -27.46
N ASN A 280 16.75 12.66 -28.31
CA ASN A 280 17.92 11.84 -28.61
C ASN A 280 18.91 11.91 -27.44
N ILE A 281 18.83 10.94 -26.55
CA ILE A 281 19.66 10.90 -25.36
C ILE A 281 20.74 9.84 -25.55
N ALA A 282 22.00 10.20 -25.23
CA ALA A 282 23.10 9.23 -25.23
C ALA A 282 22.78 8.06 -24.29
N PHE A 283 23.29 6.87 -24.64
CA PHE A 283 22.96 5.62 -23.90
C PHE A 283 23.20 5.75 -22.39
N ASN A 284 24.28 6.40 -21.99
CA ASN A 284 24.61 6.64 -20.59
C ASN A 284 23.76 7.75 -19.91
N GLN A 285 22.93 8.45 -20.66
CA GLN A 285 22.03 9.48 -20.16
C GLN A 285 20.56 9.07 -20.21
N ARG A 286 20.25 7.84 -20.60
CA ARG A 286 18.86 7.34 -20.70
C ARG A 286 18.08 7.38 -19.39
N PHE A 287 18.76 7.34 -18.26
CA PHE A 287 18.13 7.46 -16.94
C PHE A 287 17.57 8.86 -16.66
N TYR A 288 17.94 9.85 -17.46
CA TYR A 288 17.43 11.22 -17.37
C TYR A 288 16.35 11.51 -18.41
N ALA A 289 16.00 10.53 -19.26
CA ALA A 289 14.92 10.67 -20.21
C ALA A 289 13.58 10.60 -19.47
N GLN A 290 12.94 11.71 -19.31
CA GLN A 290 11.71 11.84 -18.52
C GLN A 290 10.49 11.29 -19.25
N TYR A 291 10.47 11.34 -20.56
CA TYR A 291 9.30 11.01 -21.39
C TYR A 291 9.66 10.26 -22.69
N GLY A 292 10.84 9.77 -22.81
CA GLY A 292 11.31 9.03 -23.97
C GLY A 292 11.12 7.52 -23.86
#